data_435d35864f56975b3375d96585c38f07
#
_entry.id   435d35864f56975b3375d96585c38f07
#
_cell.length_a   1.000
_cell.length_b   1.000
_cell.length_c   1.000
_cell.angle_alpha   90.00
_cell.angle_beta   90.00
_cell.angle_gamma   90.00
#
_symmetry.space_group_name_H-M   'P 1'
#
loop_
_entity.id
_entity.type
_entity.pdbx_description
1 polymer ?
#
loop_
_entity_poly.entity_id
_entity_poly.type
_entity_poly.pdbx_seq_one_letter_code
_entity_poly.pdbx_strand_id
1 'polypeptide(L)'
;MGILRVVVPDLEQICKEYLNALERVDQNIELAIYDAHWMRLELFDQMTRLSSGGEMYKNLLAKPPNQKFIIDRCGEQVRPLLESENKKQNHSLKAERLPLHLNLKNLLRKLTNFSTIKDVISRIFLGNSDYKALEYGRFFLCGEIHKHMYDRISLEELIVKIGFNNVMVQSHSSSLFPNWSNYCLDSTDNGYPTKPDSLYMEAIKSK
;
A
#
# COMPACT_ATOMS: atom_id res chain seq x y z
N MET A 1 6.65 -16.68 27.60
CA MET A 1 7.53 -16.18 26.54
C MET A 1 6.69 -16.04 25.30
N GLY A 2 6.66 -14.86 24.68
CA GLY A 2 5.89 -14.58 23.46
C GLY A 2 6.84 -14.16 22.33
N ILE A 3 6.50 -14.51 21.10
CA ILE A 3 7.23 -14.09 19.90
C ILE A 3 6.37 -13.04 19.20
N LEU A 4 6.96 -11.89 18.89
CA LEU A 4 6.40 -10.87 18.00
C LEU A 4 7.01 -11.06 16.63
N ARG A 5 6.18 -11.08 15.58
CA ARG A 5 6.62 -10.99 14.19
C ARG A 5 6.00 -9.76 13.54
N VAL A 6 6.83 -8.94 12.91
CA VAL A 6 6.44 -7.70 12.23
C VAL A 6 6.86 -7.79 10.78
N VAL A 7 5.94 -7.45 9.88
CA VAL A 7 6.18 -7.40 8.43
C VAL A 7 5.77 -6.03 7.92
N VAL A 8 6.71 -5.28 7.39
CA VAL A 8 6.52 -3.91 6.91
C VAL A 8 7.27 -3.70 5.59
N PRO A 9 6.92 -2.71 4.77
CA PRO A 9 7.74 -2.35 3.61
C PRO A 9 9.20 -2.08 4.03
N ASP A 10 10.16 -2.61 3.29
CA ASP A 10 11.59 -2.49 3.58
C ASP A 10 12.18 -1.25 2.93
N LEU A 11 12.32 -0.16 3.69
CA LEU A 11 12.91 1.08 3.20
C LEU A 11 14.33 0.89 2.66
N GLU A 12 15.14 0.05 3.33
CA GLU A 12 16.52 -0.20 2.90
C GLU A 12 16.55 -0.89 1.53
N GLN A 13 15.72 -1.91 1.34
CA GLN A 13 15.58 -2.60 0.06
C GLN A 13 15.03 -1.68 -1.03
N ILE A 14 14.00 -0.88 -0.73
CA ILE A 14 13.40 0.07 -1.68
C ILE A 14 14.46 1.07 -2.16
N CYS A 15 15.26 1.63 -1.25
CA CYS A 15 16.32 2.59 -1.61
C CYS A 15 17.40 1.93 -2.48
N LYS A 16 17.85 0.73 -2.15
CA LYS A 16 18.85 -0.01 -2.93
C LYS A 16 18.35 -0.30 -4.35
N GLU A 17 17.12 -0.80 -4.46
CA GLU A 17 16.54 -1.11 -5.77
C GLU A 17 16.24 0.14 -6.60
N TYR A 18 15.90 1.27 -5.96
CA TYR A 18 15.74 2.54 -6.65
C TYR A 18 17.08 3.00 -7.27
N LEU A 19 18.16 2.97 -6.50
CA LEU A 19 19.49 3.33 -7.01
C LEU A 19 19.96 2.39 -8.12
N ASN A 20 19.77 1.07 -7.94
CA ASN A 20 20.07 0.07 -8.96
C ASN A 20 19.24 0.31 -10.25
N ALA A 21 17.99 0.67 -10.13
CA ALA A 21 17.15 1.00 -11.30
C ALA A 21 17.68 2.24 -12.05
N LEU A 22 18.16 3.27 -11.33
CA LEU A 22 18.77 4.45 -11.96
C LEU A 22 20.09 4.11 -12.69
N GLU A 23 20.96 3.30 -12.08
CA GLU A 23 22.20 2.83 -12.74
C GLU A 23 21.89 2.06 -14.04
N ARG A 24 20.84 1.24 -14.04
CA ARG A 24 20.37 0.53 -15.26
C ARG A 24 19.82 1.49 -16.31
N VAL A 25 19.21 2.61 -15.93
CA VAL A 25 18.80 3.67 -16.87
C VAL A 25 20.04 4.29 -17.54
N ASP A 26 21.09 4.61 -16.75
CA ASP A 26 22.33 5.18 -17.27
C ASP A 26 23.05 4.23 -18.24
N GLN A 27 22.89 2.93 -18.04
CA GLN A 27 23.40 1.88 -18.93
C GLN A 27 22.50 1.62 -20.14
N ASN A 28 21.41 2.36 -20.33
CA ASN A 28 20.42 2.19 -21.40
C ASN A 28 19.79 0.77 -21.44
N ILE A 29 19.62 0.13 -20.28
CA ILE A 29 18.94 -1.16 -20.20
C ILE A 29 17.46 -0.97 -20.46
N GLU A 30 16.90 -1.83 -21.32
CA GLU A 30 15.50 -1.81 -21.71
C GLU A 30 14.58 -1.88 -20.47
N LEU A 31 13.52 -1.07 -20.47
CA LEU A 31 12.52 -0.93 -19.40
C LEU A 31 13.03 -0.36 -18.07
N ALA A 32 14.34 -0.11 -17.89
CA ALA A 32 14.89 0.38 -16.63
C ALA A 32 14.25 1.71 -16.17
N ILE A 33 13.84 2.58 -17.09
CA ILE A 33 13.13 3.81 -16.77
C ILE A 33 11.77 3.55 -16.09
N TYR A 34 11.08 2.49 -16.49
CA TYR A 34 9.81 2.08 -15.87
C TYR A 34 10.04 1.45 -14.50
N ASP A 35 11.15 0.71 -14.33
CA ASP A 35 11.54 0.16 -13.03
C ASP A 35 11.88 1.29 -12.05
N ALA A 36 12.67 2.27 -12.47
CA ALA A 36 12.97 3.45 -11.66
C ALA A 36 11.72 4.26 -11.30
N HIS A 37 10.75 4.36 -12.24
CA HIS A 37 9.47 4.98 -11.97
C HIS A 37 8.68 4.22 -10.90
N TRP A 38 8.59 2.90 -11.00
CA TRP A 38 7.93 2.05 -10.02
C TRP A 38 8.57 2.18 -8.63
N MET A 39 9.90 2.07 -8.55
CA MET A 39 10.62 2.19 -7.28
C MET A 39 10.41 3.55 -6.61
N ARG A 40 10.30 4.63 -7.39
CA ARG A 40 9.93 5.96 -6.86
C ARG A 40 8.52 5.99 -6.30
N LEU A 41 7.58 5.26 -6.92
CA LEU A 41 6.22 5.12 -6.35
C LEU A 41 6.25 4.32 -5.04
N GLU A 42 6.99 3.20 -4.97
CA GLU A 42 7.16 2.46 -3.71
C GLU A 42 7.72 3.35 -2.60
N LEU A 43 8.69 4.22 -2.93
CA LEU A 43 9.35 5.09 -1.95
C LEU A 43 8.43 6.18 -1.39
N PHE A 44 7.56 6.78 -2.20
CA PHE A 44 6.83 7.98 -1.80
C PHE A 44 5.31 7.79 -1.74
N ASP A 45 4.70 7.03 -2.64
CA ASP A 45 3.25 7.00 -2.78
C ASP A 45 2.55 6.53 -1.51
N GLN A 46 3.08 5.52 -0.83
CA GLN A 46 2.46 4.98 0.37
C GLN A 46 2.35 5.99 1.53
N MET A 47 3.22 7.01 1.55
CA MET A 47 3.21 8.07 2.55
C MET A 47 2.45 9.33 2.13
N THR A 48 2.27 9.55 0.83
CA THR A 48 1.74 10.82 0.29
C THR A 48 0.41 10.68 -0.44
N ARG A 49 -0.11 9.47 -0.58
CA ARG A 49 -1.36 9.22 -1.30
C ARG A 49 -2.55 9.93 -0.68
N LEU A 50 -3.48 10.35 -1.53
CA LEU A 50 -4.70 11.05 -1.13
C LEU A 50 -5.96 10.20 -1.30
N SER A 51 -5.81 8.98 -1.78
CA SER A 51 -6.89 8.01 -1.99
C SER A 51 -6.34 6.59 -1.88
N SER A 52 -7.23 5.63 -1.63
CA SER A 52 -6.88 4.20 -1.55
C SER A 52 -6.13 3.73 -2.80
N GLY A 53 -5.06 2.97 -2.60
CA GLY A 53 -4.18 2.46 -3.64
C GLY A 53 -3.24 3.49 -4.28
N GLY A 54 -3.50 4.79 -4.16
CA GLY A 54 -2.63 5.86 -4.62
C GLY A 54 -2.24 5.82 -6.10
N GLU A 55 -1.05 6.33 -6.40
CA GLU A 55 -0.48 6.30 -7.75
C GLU A 55 0.05 4.91 -8.13
N MET A 56 0.46 4.09 -7.16
CA MET A 56 0.85 2.71 -7.41
C MET A 56 -0.30 1.93 -8.07
N TYR A 57 -1.50 2.03 -7.51
CA TYR A 57 -2.69 1.37 -8.07
C TYR A 57 -3.03 1.87 -9.48
N LYS A 58 -2.94 3.19 -9.72
CA LYS A 58 -3.16 3.76 -11.05
C LYS A 58 -2.13 3.27 -12.06
N ASN A 59 -0.87 3.15 -11.65
CA ASN A 59 0.19 2.62 -12.49
C ASN A 59 -0.08 1.16 -12.88
N LEU A 60 -0.52 0.31 -11.94
CA LEU A 60 -0.90 -1.08 -12.22
C LEU A 60 -2.03 -1.17 -13.24
N LEU A 61 -3.07 -0.34 -13.09
CA LEU A 61 -4.20 -0.29 -14.05
C LEU A 61 -3.78 0.21 -15.44
N ALA A 62 -2.75 1.04 -15.53
CA ALA A 62 -2.19 1.50 -16.80
C ALA A 62 -1.38 0.43 -17.53
N LYS A 63 -1.16 -0.75 -16.93
CA LYS A 63 -0.44 -1.89 -17.49
C LYS A 63 0.94 -1.50 -18.02
N PRO A 64 1.86 -1.07 -17.14
CA PRO A 64 3.19 -0.65 -17.54
C PRO A 64 3.97 -1.80 -18.19
N PRO A 65 4.96 -1.55 -19.06
CA PRO A 65 5.65 -2.62 -19.80
C PRO A 65 6.54 -3.50 -18.90
N ASN A 66 6.93 -3.03 -17.72
CA ASN A 66 7.77 -3.74 -16.75
C ASN A 66 6.98 -4.61 -15.76
N GLN A 67 5.86 -5.20 -16.16
CA GLN A 67 4.98 -5.97 -15.28
C GLN A 67 5.72 -7.09 -14.53
N LYS A 68 6.68 -7.75 -15.19
CA LYS A 68 7.48 -8.79 -14.55
C LYS A 68 8.25 -8.23 -13.34
N PHE A 69 8.93 -7.10 -13.50
CA PHE A 69 9.64 -6.43 -12.39
C PHE A 69 8.69 -6.12 -11.24
N ILE A 70 7.51 -5.60 -11.51
CA ILE A 70 6.50 -5.27 -10.49
C ILE A 70 6.02 -6.54 -9.76
N ILE A 71 5.79 -7.64 -10.47
CA ILE A 71 5.40 -8.91 -9.85
C ILE A 71 6.55 -9.46 -8.98
N ASP A 72 7.78 -9.42 -9.48
CA ASP A 72 8.96 -9.87 -8.73
C ASP A 72 9.15 -9.04 -7.44
N ARG A 73 8.76 -7.76 -7.44
CA ARG A 73 8.82 -6.85 -6.28
C ARG A 73 7.66 -7.05 -5.29
N CYS A 74 6.44 -7.06 -5.78
CA CYS A 74 5.23 -7.02 -4.95
C CYS A 74 4.61 -8.40 -4.70
N GLY A 75 5.11 -9.44 -5.38
CA GLY A 75 4.54 -10.79 -5.33
C GLY A 75 3.34 -10.98 -6.25
N GLU A 76 2.80 -12.19 -6.24
CA GLU A 76 1.70 -12.60 -7.11
C GLU A 76 0.38 -11.86 -6.84
N GLN A 77 0.24 -11.21 -5.71
CA GLN A 77 -0.97 -10.47 -5.34
C GLN A 77 -1.32 -9.31 -6.29
N VAL A 78 -0.34 -8.76 -7.02
CA VAL A 78 -0.58 -7.68 -7.99
C VAL A 78 -1.01 -8.18 -9.37
N ARG A 79 -0.81 -9.48 -9.68
CA ARG A 79 -1.14 -10.08 -10.97
C ARG A 79 -2.60 -9.89 -11.39
N PRO A 80 -3.63 -10.09 -10.52
CA PRO A 80 -5.01 -9.87 -10.90
C PRO A 80 -5.31 -8.43 -11.33
N LEU A 81 -4.59 -7.45 -10.78
CA LEU A 81 -4.74 -6.05 -11.16
C LEU A 81 -4.14 -5.77 -12.54
N LEU A 82 -2.98 -6.37 -12.84
CA LEU A 82 -2.32 -6.26 -14.14
C LEU A 82 -3.09 -6.97 -15.26
N GLU A 83 -3.73 -8.10 -14.95
CA GLU A 83 -4.51 -8.91 -15.88
C GLU A 83 -5.96 -8.42 -16.05
N SER A 84 -6.47 -7.61 -15.12
CA SER A 84 -7.83 -7.09 -15.21
C SER A 84 -8.05 -6.36 -16.54
N GLU A 85 -9.07 -6.74 -17.30
CA GLU A 85 -9.52 -5.90 -18.38
C GLU A 85 -9.97 -4.55 -17.82
N ASN A 86 -9.60 -3.45 -18.48
CA ASN A 86 -9.99 -2.09 -18.13
C ASN A 86 -11.54 -1.96 -18.18
N LYS A 87 -12.24 -2.54 -17.23
CA LYS A 87 -13.56 -2.02 -16.84
C LYS A 87 -13.27 -0.64 -16.30
N LYS A 88 -13.52 0.37 -17.14
CA LYS A 88 -13.46 1.79 -16.81
C LYS A 88 -14.10 2.02 -15.44
N GLN A 89 -13.40 1.79 -14.38
CA GLN A 89 -13.73 2.36 -13.10
C GLN A 89 -13.35 3.83 -13.19
N ASN A 90 -14.29 4.59 -13.79
CA ASN A 90 -14.38 6.03 -13.62
C ASN A 90 -14.61 6.34 -12.13
N HIS A 91 -13.68 6.00 -11.27
CA HIS A 91 -13.43 6.73 -10.04
C HIS A 91 -12.57 7.96 -10.35
N SER A 92 -12.88 8.63 -11.50
CA SER A 92 -12.61 10.03 -11.55
C SER A 92 -13.42 10.66 -10.43
N LEU A 93 -12.82 11.55 -9.68
CA LEU A 93 -13.49 12.64 -8.98
C LEU A 93 -14.34 13.41 -9.99
N LYS A 94 -15.41 12.78 -10.47
CA LYS A 94 -16.47 13.52 -11.13
C LYS A 94 -17.03 14.39 -10.02
N ALA A 95 -16.76 15.68 -10.12
CA ALA A 95 -17.75 16.65 -9.74
C ALA A 95 -19.01 16.20 -10.49
N GLU A 96 -19.81 15.34 -9.87
CA GLU A 96 -21.13 14.98 -10.35
C GLU A 96 -21.90 16.30 -10.42
N ARG A 97 -21.94 16.85 -11.63
CA ARG A 97 -23.06 17.76 -11.94
C ARG A 97 -24.30 16.94 -11.64
N LEU A 98 -25.04 17.35 -10.64
CA LEU A 98 -26.31 16.73 -10.26
C LEU A 98 -27.13 16.53 -11.56
N PRO A 99 -27.45 15.30 -11.96
CA PRO A 99 -28.32 15.08 -13.10
C PRO A 99 -29.68 15.64 -12.74
N LEU A 100 -30.24 16.53 -13.57
CA LEU A 100 -31.52 17.20 -13.40
C LEU A 100 -32.73 16.22 -13.41
N HIS A 101 -32.53 14.93 -13.65
CA HIS A 101 -33.52 13.88 -13.49
C HIS A 101 -33.26 13.06 -12.21
N LEU A 102 -33.68 13.63 -11.08
CA LEU A 102 -33.70 12.96 -9.80
C LEU A 102 -34.72 11.82 -9.81
N ASN A 103 -34.25 10.59 -9.91
CA ASN A 103 -35.07 9.42 -9.66
C ASN A 103 -35.34 9.35 -8.15
N LEU A 104 -36.52 9.81 -7.72
CA LEU A 104 -36.94 10.03 -6.32
C LEU A 104 -36.68 8.79 -5.45
N LYS A 105 -36.84 7.58 -6.01
CA LYS A 105 -36.56 6.31 -5.30
C LYS A 105 -35.07 6.11 -4.96
N ASN A 106 -34.14 6.54 -5.83
CA ASN A 106 -32.70 6.46 -5.56
C ASN A 106 -32.25 7.55 -4.58
N LEU A 107 -32.92 8.70 -4.58
CA LEU A 107 -32.69 9.76 -3.61
C LEU A 107 -33.14 9.33 -2.21
N LEU A 108 -34.32 8.75 -2.07
CA LEU A 108 -34.85 8.24 -0.80
C LEU A 108 -33.95 7.13 -0.22
N ARG A 109 -33.42 6.22 -1.06
CA ARG A 109 -32.49 5.17 -0.62
C ARG A 109 -31.11 5.71 -0.21
N LYS A 110 -30.64 6.82 -0.79
CA LYS A 110 -29.44 7.54 -0.35
C LYS A 110 -29.68 8.33 0.94
N LEU A 111 -30.89 8.84 1.17
CA LEU A 111 -31.27 9.59 2.37
C LEU A 111 -31.46 8.71 3.62
N THR A 112 -31.56 7.40 3.48
CA THR A 112 -31.60 6.47 4.64
C THR A 112 -30.21 6.21 5.24
N ASN A 113 -29.14 6.62 4.57
CA ASN A 113 -27.78 6.44 5.08
C ASN A 113 -27.29 7.75 5.74
N PHE A 114 -27.24 7.76 7.07
CA PHE A 114 -26.82 8.91 7.89
C PHE A 114 -25.47 9.49 7.47
N SER A 115 -24.53 8.65 7.02
CA SER A 115 -23.23 9.05 6.49
C SER A 115 -23.38 9.93 5.24
N THR A 116 -24.23 9.54 4.30
CA THR A 116 -24.47 10.29 3.05
C THR A 116 -25.10 11.66 3.32
N ILE A 117 -26.04 11.74 4.28
CA ILE A 117 -26.67 13.01 4.69
C ILE A 117 -25.62 13.95 5.29
N LYS A 118 -24.78 13.44 6.19
CA LYS A 118 -23.68 14.19 6.81
C LYS A 118 -22.73 14.76 5.76
N ASP A 119 -22.37 13.97 4.75
CA ASP A 119 -21.45 14.41 3.68
C ASP A 119 -22.08 15.49 2.79
N VAL A 120 -23.37 15.36 2.43
CA VAL A 120 -24.09 16.39 1.67
C VAL A 120 -24.18 17.69 2.45
N ILE A 121 -24.55 17.63 3.73
CA ILE A 121 -24.62 18.80 4.60
C ILE A 121 -23.24 19.44 4.74
N SER A 122 -22.20 18.66 5.01
CA SER A 122 -20.84 19.15 5.14
C SER A 122 -20.37 19.85 3.86
N ARG A 123 -20.70 19.32 2.68
CA ARG A 123 -20.35 19.92 1.38
C ARG A 123 -21.05 21.25 1.13
N ILE A 124 -22.33 21.36 1.54
CA ILE A 124 -23.09 22.61 1.41
C ILE A 124 -22.53 23.70 2.32
N PHE A 125 -22.24 23.35 3.60
CA PHE A 125 -21.75 24.32 4.57
C PHE A 125 -20.29 24.75 4.34
N LEU A 126 -19.42 23.81 3.98
CA LEU A 126 -17.98 24.09 3.83
C LEU A 126 -17.60 24.60 2.42
N GLY A 127 -18.45 24.37 1.42
CA GLY A 127 -18.08 24.57 0.04
C GLY A 127 -17.14 23.49 -0.49
N ASN A 128 -16.86 23.51 -1.80
CA ASN A 128 -16.12 22.42 -2.46
C ASN A 128 -14.65 22.31 -2.02
N SER A 129 -13.99 23.43 -1.73
CA SER A 129 -12.57 23.45 -1.34
C SER A 129 -12.35 22.81 0.02
N ASP A 130 -13.07 23.30 1.02
CA ASP A 130 -12.92 22.87 2.42
C ASP A 130 -13.46 21.46 2.62
N TYR A 131 -14.50 21.07 1.86
CA TYR A 131 -14.98 19.70 1.86
C TYR A 131 -13.91 18.73 1.34
N LYS A 132 -13.16 19.08 0.28
CA LYS A 132 -12.02 18.27 -0.17
C LYS A 132 -10.93 18.15 0.90
N ALA A 133 -10.60 19.24 1.59
CA ALA A 133 -9.64 19.21 2.68
C ALA A 133 -10.11 18.28 3.81
N LEU A 134 -11.43 18.26 4.10
CA LEU A 134 -12.03 17.32 5.06
C LEU A 134 -11.92 15.87 4.59
N GLU A 135 -12.16 15.58 3.31
CA GLU A 135 -12.02 14.23 2.75
C GLU A 135 -10.56 13.75 2.85
N TYR A 136 -9.60 14.60 2.51
CA TYR A 136 -8.17 14.27 2.65
C TYR A 136 -7.77 14.07 4.11
N GLY A 137 -8.26 14.90 5.02
CA GLY A 137 -8.02 14.74 6.45
C GLY A 137 -8.58 13.42 7.00
N ARG A 138 -9.79 13.04 6.59
CA ARG A 138 -10.40 11.75 6.94
C ARG A 138 -9.58 10.58 6.39
N PHE A 139 -9.14 10.65 5.14
CA PHE A 139 -8.30 9.63 4.53
C PHE A 139 -6.95 9.52 5.24
N PHE A 140 -6.31 10.64 5.57
CA PHE A 140 -5.06 10.67 6.33
C PHE A 140 -5.18 10.00 7.71
N LEU A 141 -6.36 10.05 8.33
CA LEU A 141 -6.63 9.46 9.64
C LEU A 141 -7.16 8.01 9.58
N CYS A 142 -7.49 7.48 8.39
CA CYS A 142 -8.10 6.14 8.29
C CYS A 142 -7.12 4.99 8.55
N GLY A 143 -5.81 5.26 8.61
CA GLY A 143 -4.78 4.26 8.86
C GLY A 143 -4.19 3.58 7.61
N GLU A 144 -4.67 3.91 6.40
CA GLU A 144 -4.14 3.36 5.15
C GLU A 144 -2.80 4.01 4.74
N ILE A 145 -2.55 5.24 5.18
CA ILE A 145 -1.32 5.95 4.89
C ILE A 145 -0.23 5.47 5.83
N HIS A 146 0.89 5.05 5.27
CA HIS A 146 2.08 4.76 6.04
C HIS A 146 2.70 6.06 6.55
N LYS A 147 2.59 6.32 7.84
CA LYS A 147 3.12 7.54 8.46
C LYS A 147 4.63 7.46 8.71
N HIS A 148 5.21 6.29 8.57
CA HIS A 148 6.62 6.02 8.71
C HIS A 148 7.02 4.85 7.80
N MET A 149 8.22 4.92 7.22
CA MET A 149 8.84 3.80 6.52
C MET A 149 9.99 3.30 7.38
N TYR A 150 10.00 2.00 7.64
CA TYR A 150 11.01 1.37 8.49
C TYR A 150 12.10 0.72 7.66
N ASP A 151 13.33 0.85 8.15
CA ASP A 151 14.45 -0.03 7.86
C ASP A 151 14.71 -0.97 9.07
N ARG A 152 15.69 -1.87 8.93
CA ARG A 152 16.02 -2.83 9.99
C ARG A 152 16.48 -2.17 11.29
N ILE A 153 17.13 -0.98 11.23
CA ILE A 153 17.63 -0.28 12.39
C ILE A 153 16.49 0.43 13.15
N SER A 154 15.73 1.24 12.44
CA SER A 154 14.63 2.00 13.05
C SER A 154 13.51 1.12 13.59
N LEU A 155 13.25 -0.03 12.94
CA LEU A 155 12.29 -1.00 13.45
C LEU A 155 12.82 -1.74 14.68
N GLU A 156 14.10 -2.12 14.71
CA GLU A 156 14.75 -2.70 15.87
C GLU A 156 14.69 -1.76 17.09
N GLU A 157 15.07 -0.48 16.90
CA GLU A 157 15.01 0.53 17.96
C GLU A 157 13.59 0.66 18.55
N LEU A 158 12.57 0.69 17.69
CA LEU A 158 11.17 0.74 18.14
C LEU A 158 10.79 -0.50 18.95
N ILE A 159 11.12 -1.69 18.46
CA ILE A 159 10.78 -2.97 19.09
C ILE A 159 11.47 -3.08 20.47
N VAL A 160 12.75 -2.71 20.56
CA VAL A 160 13.49 -2.69 21.84
C VAL A 160 12.88 -1.68 22.80
N LYS A 161 12.55 -0.48 22.34
CA LYS A 161 11.93 0.59 23.15
C LYS A 161 10.63 0.16 23.80
N ILE A 162 9.82 -0.68 23.15
CA ILE A 162 8.56 -1.19 23.69
C ILE A 162 8.76 -2.47 24.54
N GLY A 163 10.03 -2.86 24.82
CA GLY A 163 10.40 -3.88 25.79
C GLY A 163 10.45 -5.29 25.26
N PHE A 164 10.73 -5.47 23.98
CA PHE A 164 11.10 -6.76 23.40
C PHE A 164 12.63 -6.89 23.34
N ASN A 165 13.11 -8.12 23.31
CA ASN A 165 14.52 -8.48 23.26
C ASN A 165 14.79 -9.45 22.11
N ASN A 166 16.07 -9.71 21.83
CA ASN A 166 16.49 -10.64 20.77
C ASN A 166 15.81 -10.34 19.44
N VAL A 167 15.88 -9.06 19.05
CA VAL A 167 15.34 -8.60 17.77
C VAL A 167 16.22 -9.11 16.65
N MET A 168 15.64 -9.72 15.62
CA MET A 168 16.38 -10.23 14.48
C MET A 168 15.59 -10.12 13.18
N VAL A 169 16.30 -9.89 12.09
CA VAL A 169 15.75 -9.96 10.74
C VAL A 169 15.52 -11.44 10.39
N GLN A 170 14.36 -11.71 9.82
CA GLN A 170 13.96 -13.05 9.35
C GLN A 170 13.73 -13.00 7.83
N SER A 171 13.50 -14.18 7.24
CA SER A 171 12.93 -14.28 5.90
C SER A 171 11.44 -14.65 5.97
N HIS A 172 10.76 -14.63 4.82
CA HIS A 172 9.37 -15.12 4.72
C HIS A 172 9.22 -16.58 5.22
N SER A 173 10.28 -17.41 5.06
CA SER A 173 10.27 -18.85 5.38
C SER A 173 10.93 -19.19 6.72
N SER A 174 11.65 -18.26 7.36
CA SER A 174 12.31 -18.46 8.65
C SER A 174 11.56 -17.79 9.80
N SER A 175 11.57 -18.40 10.98
CA SER A 175 10.95 -17.86 12.19
C SER A 175 11.53 -18.54 13.45
N LEU A 176 11.49 -17.83 14.56
CA LEU A 176 11.68 -18.40 15.91
C LEU A 176 10.52 -19.32 16.30
N PHE A 177 9.38 -19.20 15.62
CA PHE A 177 8.25 -20.09 15.86
C PHE A 177 8.45 -21.43 15.14
N PRO A 178 8.36 -22.57 15.83
CA PRO A 178 8.60 -23.88 15.24
C PRO A 178 7.65 -24.18 14.07
N ASN A 179 8.17 -24.79 13.03
CA ASN A 179 7.41 -25.23 11.85
C ASN A 179 6.67 -24.09 11.15
N TRP A 180 7.27 -22.88 11.11
CA TRP A 180 6.68 -21.68 10.54
C TRP A 180 6.14 -21.87 9.13
N SER A 181 6.88 -22.56 8.26
CA SER A 181 6.49 -22.80 6.87
C SER A 181 5.14 -23.54 6.73
N ASN A 182 4.73 -24.32 7.74
CA ASN A 182 3.47 -25.06 7.68
C ASN A 182 2.24 -24.15 7.80
N TYR A 183 2.43 -22.93 8.29
CA TYR A 183 1.32 -21.98 8.47
C TYR A 183 1.05 -21.11 7.22
N CYS A 184 1.96 -21.08 6.24
CA CYS A 184 1.84 -20.33 4.99
C CYS A 184 1.40 -18.86 5.16
N LEU A 185 1.83 -18.18 6.25
CA LEU A 185 1.42 -16.81 6.55
C LEU A 185 2.16 -15.78 5.70
N ASP A 186 3.47 -16.01 5.46
CA ASP A 186 4.33 -15.11 4.67
C ASP A 186 4.77 -15.74 3.36
N SER A 187 4.39 -16.99 3.11
CA SER A 187 4.72 -17.74 1.90
C SER A 187 3.47 -18.28 1.24
N THR A 188 3.53 -18.42 -0.07
CA THR A 188 2.54 -19.19 -0.83
C THR A 188 2.73 -20.68 -0.59
N ASP A 189 1.76 -21.50 -1.00
CA ASP A 189 1.84 -22.96 -0.93
C ASP A 189 3.07 -23.54 -1.68
N ASN A 190 3.59 -22.81 -2.66
CA ASN A 190 4.80 -23.15 -3.43
C ASN A 190 6.09 -22.61 -2.77
N GLY A 191 6.02 -22.03 -1.57
CA GLY A 191 7.18 -21.52 -0.84
C GLY A 191 7.72 -20.16 -1.28
N TYR A 192 7.06 -19.46 -2.21
CA TYR A 192 7.44 -18.10 -2.60
C TYR A 192 6.93 -17.08 -1.59
N PRO A 193 7.66 -15.96 -1.37
CA PRO A 193 7.19 -14.90 -0.49
C PRO A 193 5.89 -14.28 -0.99
N THR A 194 4.94 -14.04 -0.09
CA THR A 194 3.70 -13.31 -0.42
C THR A 194 3.97 -11.82 -0.61
N LYS A 195 4.97 -11.30 0.09
CA LYS A 195 5.42 -9.89 0.06
C LYS A 195 6.94 -9.81 -0.05
N PRO A 196 7.51 -9.94 -1.27
CA PRO A 196 8.96 -9.93 -1.49
C PRO A 196 9.63 -8.58 -1.10
N ASP A 197 8.86 -7.49 -1.13
CA ASP A 197 9.27 -6.11 -0.85
C ASP A 197 9.32 -5.76 0.64
N SER A 198 9.11 -6.73 1.52
CA SER A 198 8.91 -6.49 2.95
C SER A 198 10.11 -6.90 3.80
N LEU A 199 10.32 -6.12 4.86
CA LEU A 199 11.19 -6.42 5.98
C LEU A 199 10.43 -7.31 6.97
N TYR A 200 10.99 -8.47 7.27
CA TYR A 200 10.48 -9.41 8.28
C TYR A 200 11.35 -9.33 9.51
N MET A 201 10.81 -8.99 10.66
CA MET A 201 11.55 -8.98 11.92
C MET A 201 10.81 -9.73 13.01
N GLU A 202 11.57 -10.42 13.84
CA GLU A 202 11.06 -11.11 15.02
C GLU A 202 11.75 -10.65 16.28
N ALA A 203 11.02 -10.71 17.39
CA ALA A 203 11.52 -10.38 18.72
C ALA A 203 10.82 -11.21 19.80
N ILE A 204 11.46 -11.29 20.96
CA ILE A 204 10.99 -12.07 22.09
C ILE A 204 10.54 -11.15 23.22
N LYS A 205 9.35 -11.39 23.77
CA LYS A 205 8.91 -10.79 25.03
C LYS A 205 9.30 -11.69 26.18
N SER A 206 10.26 -11.23 26.99
CA SER A 206 10.55 -11.85 28.27
C SER A 206 9.39 -11.63 29.25
N LYS A 207 9.19 -12.59 30.17
CA LYS A 207 8.20 -12.44 31.23
C LYS A 207 8.59 -11.31 32.17
#